data_7b79bed6a12f4c6da6e9405ccef3363f
#
_entry.id   7b79bed6a12f4c6da6e9405ccef3363f
#
_cell.length_a   1.000
_cell.length_b   1.000
_cell.length_c   1.000
_cell.angle_alpha   90.00
_cell.angle_beta   90.00
_cell.angle_gamma   90.00
#
_symmetry.space_group_name_H-M   'P 1'
#
loop_
_entity.id
_entity.type
_entity.pdbx_description
1 polymer ?
#
loop_
_entity_poly.entity_id
_entity_poly.type
_entity_poly.pdbx_seq_one_letter_code
_entity_poly.pdbx_strand_id
1 'polypeptide(L)'
;MPVIFGKKCPRCKTSDCQPLHNNAWPSQLPGVQNFTCSRCKQDFFYIPPCSILIDKRISERVAPPNTLLVRIQGERQQFAKIEDISMEGIGFSYDLDLQKFAHENFAIDLYNCKQGTFLKNLPVQVVSYRVSVQKIAGHQTTILRNGARFGRLNRTQKKILKDFVEGFNSRGTGSKNR
;
A
#
# COMPACT_ATOMS: atom_id res chain seq x y z
N MET A 1 -6.74 6.79 -13.60
CA MET A 1 -6.47 7.97 -12.72
C MET A 1 -7.79 8.69 -12.45
N PRO A 2 -8.19 8.93 -11.22
CA PRO A 2 -9.39 9.71 -10.94
C PRO A 2 -9.20 11.16 -11.33
N VAL A 3 -10.12 11.66 -12.15
CA VAL A 3 -10.20 13.04 -12.63
C VAL A 3 -11.54 13.61 -12.18
N ILE A 4 -11.54 14.82 -11.63
CA ILE A 4 -12.77 15.53 -11.26
C ILE A 4 -12.76 16.98 -11.76
N PHE A 5 -13.94 17.53 -12.01
CA PHE A 5 -14.09 18.93 -12.41
C PHE A 5 -13.91 19.87 -11.21
N GLY A 6 -13.28 21.01 -11.48
CA GLY A 6 -13.00 22.06 -10.51
C GLY A 6 -11.73 21.79 -9.70
N LYS A 7 -11.33 22.83 -8.95
CA LYS A 7 -10.14 22.80 -8.06
C LYS A 7 -10.51 22.12 -6.73
N LYS A 8 -10.56 20.78 -6.76
CA LYS A 8 -10.93 19.94 -5.61
C LYS A 8 -10.03 18.71 -5.56
N CYS A 9 -9.83 18.16 -4.36
CA CYS A 9 -9.08 16.91 -4.21
C CYS A 9 -9.80 15.74 -4.91
N PRO A 10 -9.17 15.03 -5.86
CA PRO A 10 -9.82 13.93 -6.57
C PRO A 10 -10.14 12.72 -5.66
N ARG A 11 -9.53 12.63 -4.49
CA ARG A 11 -9.72 11.52 -3.55
C ARG A 11 -10.90 11.75 -2.60
N CYS A 12 -10.96 12.91 -1.92
CA CYS A 12 -11.97 13.18 -0.90
C CYS A 12 -12.93 14.31 -1.27
N LYS A 13 -12.81 14.89 -2.47
CA LYS A 13 -13.66 15.91 -3.08
C LYS A 13 -13.72 17.26 -2.34
N THR A 14 -12.86 17.46 -1.32
CA THR A 14 -12.77 18.77 -0.62
C THR A 14 -12.08 19.80 -1.49
N SER A 15 -12.49 21.08 -1.35
CA SER A 15 -11.81 22.23 -1.95
C SER A 15 -10.71 22.81 -1.06
N ASP A 16 -10.57 22.34 0.18
CA ASP A 16 -9.52 22.79 1.10
C ASP A 16 -8.18 22.16 0.71
N CYS A 17 -7.40 22.90 -0.10
CA CYS A 17 -6.17 22.46 -0.70
C CYS A 17 -5.12 23.55 -0.63
N GLN A 18 -3.90 23.17 -0.28
CA GLN A 18 -2.76 24.08 -0.19
C GLN A 18 -1.90 23.96 -1.45
N PRO A 19 -1.42 25.07 -2.03
CA PRO A 19 -0.50 25.02 -3.16
C PRO A 19 0.81 24.35 -2.75
N LEU A 20 1.30 23.43 -3.57
CA LEU A 20 2.57 22.77 -3.38
C LEU A 20 3.63 23.49 -4.24
N HIS A 21 4.49 24.28 -3.60
CA HIS A 21 5.62 24.93 -4.26
C HIS A 21 6.72 23.89 -4.55
N ASN A 22 6.52 23.08 -5.56
CA ASN A 22 7.48 22.07 -5.97
C ASN A 22 7.76 22.20 -7.45
N ASN A 23 9.02 22.43 -7.82
CA ASN A 23 9.47 22.54 -9.23
C ASN A 23 9.56 21.19 -9.95
N ALA A 24 8.99 20.13 -9.36
CA ALA A 24 8.95 18.83 -9.98
C ALA A 24 7.91 18.76 -11.13
N TRP A 25 8.25 18.05 -12.20
CA TRP A 25 7.28 17.73 -13.27
C TRP A 25 5.96 17.17 -12.65
N PRO A 26 4.75 17.60 -13.07
CA PRO A 26 4.46 18.39 -14.28
C PRO A 26 4.27 19.91 -14.05
N SER A 27 4.62 20.48 -12.89
CA SER A 27 4.43 21.91 -12.60
C SER A 27 5.23 22.84 -13.51
N GLN A 28 6.15 22.31 -14.32
CA GLN A 28 6.86 23.07 -15.34
C GLN A 28 6.03 23.38 -16.59
N LEU A 29 4.86 22.73 -16.74
CA LEU A 29 3.95 22.99 -17.86
C LEU A 29 3.12 24.24 -17.57
N PRO A 30 2.93 25.15 -18.54
CA PRO A 30 2.13 26.34 -18.37
C PRO A 30 0.67 25.95 -18.04
N GLY A 31 0.10 26.60 -17.01
CA GLY A 31 -1.27 26.35 -16.56
C GLY A 31 -1.47 25.18 -15.61
N VAL A 32 -0.41 24.42 -15.28
CA VAL A 32 -0.46 23.32 -14.31
C VAL A 32 -0.08 23.84 -12.91
N GLN A 33 -0.94 23.56 -11.93
CA GLN A 33 -0.72 23.90 -10.53
C GLN A 33 -0.78 22.66 -9.65
N ASN A 34 0.19 22.50 -8.74
CA ASN A 34 0.26 21.38 -7.80
C ASN A 34 -0.37 21.77 -6.46
N PHE A 35 -1.13 20.84 -5.90
CA PHE A 35 -1.80 21.01 -4.61
C PHE A 35 -1.63 19.78 -3.72
N THR A 36 -1.61 20.05 -2.41
CA THR A 36 -1.77 19.00 -1.38
C THR A 36 -3.12 19.24 -0.68
N CYS A 37 -3.92 18.21 -0.56
CA CYS A 37 -5.19 18.25 0.16
C CYS A 37 -4.97 18.41 1.66
N SER A 38 -5.58 19.42 2.30
CA SER A 38 -5.43 19.64 3.75
C SER A 38 -6.05 18.48 4.55
N ARG A 39 -7.09 17.84 4.03
CA ARG A 39 -7.85 16.78 4.71
C ARG A 39 -7.20 15.39 4.62
N CYS A 40 -6.85 14.92 3.41
CA CYS A 40 -6.34 13.55 3.21
C CYS A 40 -4.86 13.49 2.84
N LYS A 41 -4.17 14.65 2.81
CA LYS A 41 -2.73 14.81 2.50
C LYS A 41 -2.32 14.21 1.14
N GLN A 42 -3.27 14.07 0.23
CA GLN A 42 -3.01 13.58 -1.12
C GLN A 42 -2.57 14.71 -2.03
N ASP A 43 -1.48 14.49 -2.77
CA ASP A 43 -1.03 15.43 -3.79
C ASP A 43 -1.83 15.20 -5.09
N PHE A 44 -2.14 16.31 -5.77
CA PHE A 44 -2.80 16.32 -7.07
C PHE A 44 -2.40 17.55 -7.86
N PHE A 45 -2.57 17.53 -9.16
CA PHE A 45 -2.40 18.70 -9.98
C PHE A 45 -3.74 19.17 -10.56
N TYR A 46 -3.83 20.47 -10.73
CA TYR A 46 -4.97 21.13 -11.34
C TYR A 46 -4.56 21.69 -12.70
N ILE A 47 -5.27 21.25 -13.73
CA ILE A 47 -5.21 21.80 -15.09
C ILE A 47 -6.63 22.26 -15.39
N PRO A 48 -6.90 23.57 -15.45
CA PRO A 48 -8.27 24.04 -15.68
C PRO A 48 -8.95 23.34 -16.87
N PRO A 49 -10.17 22.82 -16.72
CA PRO A 49 -11.03 22.86 -15.55
C PRO A 49 -10.94 21.65 -14.60
N CYS A 50 -9.94 20.78 -14.72
CA CYS A 50 -9.89 19.48 -14.06
C CYS A 50 -8.79 19.35 -13.01
N SER A 51 -9.08 18.65 -11.92
CA SER A 51 -8.09 18.15 -10.95
C SER A 51 -7.80 16.67 -11.20
N ILE A 52 -6.52 16.31 -11.20
CA ILE A 52 -6.00 14.97 -11.53
C ILE A 52 -5.13 14.48 -10.38
N LEU A 53 -5.40 13.26 -9.89
CA LEU A 53 -4.64 12.65 -8.81
C LEU A 53 -3.22 12.32 -9.25
N ILE A 54 -2.22 12.76 -8.47
CA ILE A 54 -0.85 12.33 -8.63
C ILE A 54 -0.70 10.98 -7.90
N ASP A 55 -0.68 9.89 -8.63
CA ASP A 55 -0.29 8.59 -8.07
C ASP A 55 1.21 8.40 -8.31
N LYS A 56 1.98 8.55 -7.25
CA LYS A 56 3.44 8.35 -7.26
C LYS A 56 3.83 6.87 -7.29
N ARG A 57 2.84 5.97 -7.30
CA ARG A 57 3.10 4.53 -7.33
C ARG A 57 3.45 4.10 -8.74
N ILE A 58 4.58 3.43 -8.88
CA ILE A 58 5.04 2.89 -10.16
C ILE A 58 4.31 1.58 -10.47
N SER A 59 3.95 0.80 -9.44
CA SER A 59 3.26 -0.48 -9.59
C SER A 59 1.88 -0.50 -8.92
N GLU A 60 0.95 -1.20 -9.56
CA GLU A 60 -0.38 -1.45 -9.04
C GLU A 60 -0.30 -2.33 -7.79
N ARG A 61 -1.16 -2.04 -6.81
CA ARG A 61 -1.30 -2.84 -5.60
C ARG A 61 -2.55 -3.68 -5.69
N VAL A 62 -2.41 -4.94 -5.34
CA VAL A 62 -3.50 -5.91 -5.32
C VAL A 62 -3.77 -6.35 -3.88
N ALA A 63 -5.04 -6.55 -3.55
CA ALA A 63 -5.44 -7.14 -2.29
C ALA A 63 -5.41 -8.68 -2.43
N PRO A 64 -4.52 -9.37 -1.72
CA PRO A 64 -4.46 -10.83 -1.80
C PRO A 64 -5.63 -11.48 -1.03
N PRO A 65 -5.94 -12.77 -1.27
CA PRO A 65 -6.93 -13.49 -0.50
C PRO A 65 -6.51 -13.61 0.98
N ASN A 66 -7.49 -13.67 1.88
CA ASN A 66 -7.27 -13.78 3.34
C ASN A 66 -6.47 -15.01 3.79
N THR A 67 -6.21 -15.96 2.88
CA THR A 67 -5.39 -17.15 3.16
C THR A 67 -3.89 -16.87 3.09
N LEU A 68 -3.50 -15.68 2.70
CA LEU A 68 -2.11 -15.24 2.63
C LEU A 68 -1.74 -14.42 3.85
N LEU A 69 -0.63 -14.82 4.46
CA LEU A 69 -0.05 -14.17 5.62
C LEU A 69 1.41 -13.83 5.36
N VAL A 70 1.87 -12.78 5.99
CA VAL A 70 3.28 -12.50 6.17
C VAL A 70 3.75 -13.23 7.42
N ARG A 71 4.76 -14.08 7.29
CA ARG A 71 5.53 -14.55 8.43
C ARG A 71 6.75 -13.66 8.59
N ILE A 72 6.86 -13.05 9.75
CA ILE A 72 7.98 -12.19 10.11
C ILE A 72 9.03 -13.05 10.79
N GLN A 73 10.26 -12.96 10.29
CA GLN A 73 11.38 -13.70 10.85
C GLN A 73 11.87 -13.01 12.13
N GLY A 74 12.03 -13.77 13.20
CA GLY A 74 12.48 -13.31 14.52
C GLY A 74 12.54 -14.46 15.50
N GLU A 75 12.81 -14.17 16.77
CA GLU A 75 12.88 -15.18 17.85
C GLU A 75 11.57 -15.96 18.04
N ARG A 76 10.44 -15.33 17.71
CA ARG A 76 9.11 -15.98 17.70
C ARG A 76 8.52 -15.88 16.31
N GLN A 77 7.88 -16.94 15.85
CA GLN A 77 7.13 -16.91 14.60
C GLN A 77 5.93 -15.99 14.76
N GLN A 78 5.95 -14.90 14.03
CA GLN A 78 4.89 -13.91 14.02
C GLN A 78 4.24 -13.85 12.64
N PHE A 79 2.90 -13.82 12.62
CA PHE A 79 2.13 -13.72 11.40
C PHE A 79 1.37 -12.41 11.36
N ALA A 80 1.35 -11.78 10.19
CA ALA A 80 0.60 -10.57 9.94
C ALA A 80 -0.30 -10.77 8.72
N LYS A 81 -1.45 -10.10 8.72
CA LYS A 81 -2.37 -10.10 7.59
C LYS A 81 -1.82 -9.19 6.49
N ILE A 82 -1.81 -9.66 5.25
CA ILE A 82 -1.49 -8.83 4.09
C ILE A 82 -2.72 -8.00 3.72
N GLU A 83 -2.55 -6.67 3.64
CA GLU A 83 -3.58 -5.75 3.21
C GLU A 83 -3.50 -5.49 1.69
N ASP A 84 -2.30 -5.24 1.22
CA ASP A 84 -1.99 -5.06 -0.20
C ASP A 84 -0.56 -5.52 -0.52
N ILE A 85 -0.32 -5.86 -1.78
CA ILE A 85 1.00 -6.24 -2.28
C ILE A 85 1.19 -5.72 -3.71
N SER A 86 2.43 -5.37 -4.04
CA SER A 86 2.86 -4.94 -5.38
C SER A 86 4.26 -5.46 -5.69
N MET A 87 4.80 -5.14 -6.86
CA MET A 87 6.18 -5.47 -7.19
C MET A 87 7.22 -4.71 -6.35
N GLU A 88 6.84 -3.60 -5.71
CA GLU A 88 7.74 -2.72 -4.96
C GLU A 88 7.65 -2.90 -3.45
N GLY A 89 6.54 -3.43 -2.94
CA GLY A 89 6.33 -3.50 -1.51
C GLY A 89 5.03 -4.16 -1.11
N ILE A 90 4.79 -4.16 0.18
CA ILE A 90 3.70 -4.86 0.83
C ILE A 90 3.11 -4.00 1.96
N GLY A 91 1.79 -3.98 2.04
CA GLY A 91 1.06 -3.49 3.19
C GLY A 91 0.59 -4.65 4.06
N PHE A 92 0.83 -4.61 5.35
CA PHE A 92 0.40 -5.65 6.27
C PHE A 92 -0.02 -5.09 7.62
N SER A 93 -0.87 -5.83 8.33
CA SER A 93 -1.37 -5.44 9.63
C SER A 93 -1.31 -6.58 10.64
N TYR A 94 -1.13 -6.22 11.90
CA TYR A 94 -1.13 -7.15 13.02
C TYR A 94 -1.60 -6.45 14.31
N ASP A 95 -1.93 -7.26 15.30
CA ASP A 95 -2.30 -6.81 16.63
C ASP A 95 -1.03 -6.39 17.41
N LEU A 96 -0.95 -5.12 17.78
CA LEU A 96 0.21 -4.55 18.47
C LEU A 96 0.42 -5.17 19.86
N ASP A 97 -0.67 -5.58 20.53
CA ASP A 97 -0.59 -6.15 21.88
C ASP A 97 0.04 -7.54 21.87
N LEU A 98 -0.04 -8.23 20.72
CA LEU A 98 0.52 -9.57 20.53
C LEU A 98 1.95 -9.55 19.95
N GLN A 99 2.38 -8.44 19.35
CA GLN A 99 3.61 -8.41 18.55
C GLN A 99 4.39 -7.11 18.74
N LYS A 100 5.62 -7.23 19.23
CA LYS A 100 6.56 -6.09 19.33
C LYS A 100 7.58 -6.19 18.20
N PHE A 101 7.56 -5.22 17.27
CA PHE A 101 8.60 -5.07 16.27
C PHE A 101 9.65 -4.07 16.71
N ALA A 102 10.89 -4.51 16.72
CA ALA A 102 12.02 -3.69 17.13
C ALA A 102 12.84 -3.13 15.95
N HIS A 103 12.62 -3.57 14.70
CA HIS A 103 13.51 -3.27 13.59
C HIS A 103 12.80 -2.67 12.39
N GLU A 104 13.42 -1.65 11.79
CA GLU A 104 12.96 -1.03 10.53
C GLU A 104 13.23 -1.90 9.30
N ASN A 105 14.29 -2.74 9.39
CA ASN A 105 14.72 -3.64 8.32
C ASN A 105 14.70 -5.08 8.82
N PHE A 106 13.99 -5.94 8.13
CA PHE A 106 13.87 -7.36 8.47
C PHE A 106 13.58 -8.20 7.22
N ALA A 107 13.57 -9.51 7.38
CA ALA A 107 13.12 -10.42 6.33
C ALA A 107 11.74 -10.95 6.64
N ILE A 108 10.94 -11.15 5.61
CA ILE A 108 9.62 -11.76 5.69
C ILE A 108 9.53 -12.98 4.78
N ASP A 109 8.63 -13.89 5.15
CA ASP A 109 8.19 -14.94 4.25
C ASP A 109 6.71 -14.71 3.91
N LEU A 110 6.34 -14.88 2.66
CA LEU A 110 4.95 -14.93 2.26
C LEU A 110 4.45 -16.36 2.43
N TYR A 111 3.43 -16.51 3.25
CA TYR A 111 2.90 -17.80 3.64
C TYR A 111 1.47 -17.98 3.16
N ASN A 112 1.24 -19.04 2.37
CA ASN A 112 -0.09 -19.45 1.96
C ASN A 112 -0.58 -20.54 2.90
N CYS A 113 -1.62 -20.26 3.71
CA CYS A 113 -2.15 -21.21 4.69
C CYS A 113 -2.66 -22.53 4.08
N LYS A 114 -3.00 -22.54 2.78
CA LYS A 114 -3.46 -23.76 2.07
C LYS A 114 -2.34 -24.58 1.46
N GLN A 115 -1.24 -23.93 1.06
CA GLN A 115 -0.18 -24.54 0.26
C GLN A 115 1.20 -24.49 0.96
N GLY A 116 1.29 -23.84 2.13
CA GLY A 116 2.54 -23.58 2.81
C GLY A 116 3.26 -22.31 2.32
N THR A 117 4.51 -22.13 2.70
CA THR A 117 5.33 -20.98 2.33
C THR A 117 5.61 -21.00 0.84
N PHE A 118 5.35 -19.90 0.14
CA PHE A 118 5.62 -19.82 -1.28
C PHE A 118 6.82 -18.91 -1.64
N LEU A 119 7.20 -17.96 -0.77
CA LEU A 119 8.34 -17.06 -1.02
C LEU A 119 9.04 -16.72 0.29
N LYS A 120 10.33 -17.04 0.39
CA LYS A 120 11.13 -16.91 1.62
C LYS A 120 12.14 -15.78 1.55
N ASN A 121 12.51 -15.28 2.72
CA ASN A 121 13.62 -14.36 2.92
C ASN A 121 13.51 -13.09 2.06
N LEU A 122 12.31 -12.50 1.98
CA LEU A 122 12.13 -11.22 1.31
C LEU A 122 12.64 -10.11 2.21
N PRO A 123 13.70 -9.39 1.82
CA PRO A 123 14.15 -8.24 2.58
C PRO A 123 13.12 -7.12 2.46
N VAL A 124 12.72 -6.55 3.59
CA VAL A 124 11.78 -5.44 3.65
C VAL A 124 12.29 -4.32 4.55
N GLN A 125 11.93 -3.10 4.19
CA GLN A 125 12.11 -1.90 4.99
C GLN A 125 10.76 -1.26 5.23
N VAL A 126 10.41 -1.02 6.49
CA VAL A 126 9.19 -0.27 6.84
C VAL A 126 9.38 1.20 6.45
N VAL A 127 8.48 1.71 5.62
CA VAL A 127 8.48 3.08 5.12
C VAL A 127 7.34 3.92 5.67
N SER A 128 6.33 3.28 6.22
CA SER A 128 5.22 3.97 6.89
C SER A 128 4.51 3.04 7.86
N TYR A 129 3.94 3.64 8.92
CA TYR A 129 3.06 2.90 9.84
C TYR A 129 1.86 3.76 10.23
N ARG A 130 0.78 3.09 10.63
CA ARG A 130 -0.41 3.72 11.20
C ARG A 130 -0.95 2.84 12.31
N VAL A 131 -1.26 3.46 13.43
CA VAL A 131 -1.91 2.81 14.56
C VAL A 131 -3.41 3.14 14.51
N SER A 132 -4.26 2.15 14.71
CA SER A 132 -5.70 2.32 14.82
C SER A 132 -6.26 1.40 15.89
N VAL A 133 -7.22 1.89 16.67
CA VAL A 133 -7.95 1.07 17.63
C VAL A 133 -9.23 0.57 16.95
N GLN A 134 -9.46 -0.73 16.99
CA GLN A 134 -10.65 -1.38 16.43
C GLN A 134 -11.33 -2.23 17.51
N LYS A 135 -12.65 -2.33 17.45
CA LYS A 135 -13.42 -3.23 18.32
C LYS A 135 -13.58 -4.57 17.59
N ILE A 136 -12.88 -5.61 18.06
CA ILE A 136 -12.92 -6.96 17.51
C ILE A 136 -13.49 -7.89 18.56
N ALA A 137 -14.57 -8.62 18.23
CA ALA A 137 -15.25 -9.53 19.14
C ALA A 137 -15.60 -8.92 20.53
N GLY A 138 -15.94 -7.63 20.56
CA GLY A 138 -16.28 -6.92 21.79
C GLY A 138 -15.11 -6.27 22.53
N HIS A 139 -13.86 -6.62 22.22
CA HIS A 139 -12.65 -6.10 22.85
C HIS A 139 -12.01 -4.99 21.98
N GLN A 140 -11.43 -3.98 22.64
CA GLN A 140 -10.61 -2.99 21.95
C GLN A 140 -9.24 -3.61 21.64
N THR A 141 -8.87 -3.56 20.37
CA THR A 141 -7.61 -4.11 19.88
C THR A 141 -6.86 -3.02 19.13
N THR A 142 -5.58 -2.85 19.43
CA THR A 142 -4.73 -1.90 18.74
C THR A 142 -4.10 -2.56 17.52
N ILE A 143 -4.52 -2.13 16.33
CA ILE A 143 -4.00 -2.65 15.06
C ILE A 143 -2.92 -1.72 14.53
N LEU A 144 -1.74 -2.27 14.30
CA LEU A 144 -0.65 -1.61 13.59
C LEU A 144 -0.67 -2.03 12.12
N ARG A 145 -0.77 -1.03 11.24
CA ARG A 145 -0.65 -1.22 9.79
C ARG A 145 0.68 -0.67 9.32
N ASN A 146 1.46 -1.49 8.65
CA ASN A 146 2.74 -1.13 8.08
C ASN A 146 2.70 -1.12 6.56
N GLY A 147 3.32 -0.12 5.95
CA GLY A 147 3.73 -0.14 4.56
C GLY A 147 5.24 -0.40 4.51
N ALA A 148 5.65 -1.44 3.82
CA ALA A 148 7.05 -1.80 3.67
C ALA A 148 7.43 -1.90 2.19
N ARG A 149 8.65 -1.46 1.87
CA ARG A 149 9.26 -1.60 0.56
C ARG A 149 10.12 -2.87 0.53
N PHE A 150 10.08 -3.59 -0.57
CA PHE A 150 11.03 -4.69 -0.78
C PHE A 150 12.43 -4.15 -1.02
N GLY A 151 13.42 -4.77 -0.41
CA GLY A 151 14.82 -4.55 -0.69
C GLY A 151 15.24 -5.19 -2.03
N ARG A 152 16.52 -5.49 -2.17
CA ARG A 152 17.03 -6.12 -3.40
C ARG A 152 16.56 -7.56 -3.52
N LEU A 153 15.60 -7.82 -4.39
CA LEU A 153 15.12 -9.16 -4.71
C LEU A 153 16.02 -9.82 -5.76
N ASN A 154 16.26 -11.12 -5.62
CA ASN A 154 16.91 -11.92 -6.66
C ASN A 154 15.95 -12.21 -7.84
N ARG A 155 16.48 -12.78 -8.93
CA ARG A 155 15.69 -13.04 -10.17
C ARG A 155 14.53 -13.99 -9.91
N THR A 156 14.74 -15.03 -9.12
CA THR A 156 13.69 -16.02 -8.79
C THR A 156 12.60 -15.40 -7.94
N GLN A 157 12.95 -14.63 -6.91
CA GLN A 157 11.98 -13.92 -6.08
C GLN A 157 11.14 -12.94 -6.89
N LYS A 158 11.76 -12.18 -7.80
CA LYS A 158 11.06 -11.25 -8.69
C LYS A 158 10.08 -11.96 -9.61
N LYS A 159 10.47 -13.10 -10.20
CA LYS A 159 9.60 -13.88 -11.07
C LYS A 159 8.39 -14.40 -10.32
N ILE A 160 8.60 -15.08 -9.18
CA ILE A 160 7.51 -15.63 -8.36
C ILE A 160 6.57 -14.52 -7.89
N LEU A 161 7.11 -13.39 -7.41
CA LEU A 161 6.31 -12.25 -6.95
C LEU A 161 5.47 -11.67 -8.09
N LYS A 162 6.04 -11.55 -9.29
CA LYS A 162 5.34 -11.08 -10.48
C LYS A 162 4.17 -11.98 -10.85
N ASP A 163 4.43 -13.28 -10.99
CA ASP A 163 3.41 -14.28 -11.33
C ASP A 163 2.26 -14.27 -10.30
N PHE A 164 2.61 -14.03 -9.04
CA PHE A 164 1.67 -13.94 -7.94
C PHE A 164 0.79 -12.68 -8.02
N VAL A 165 1.40 -11.50 -8.19
CA VAL A 165 0.67 -10.22 -8.29
C VAL A 165 -0.24 -10.20 -9.53
N GLU A 166 0.24 -10.68 -10.69
CA GLU A 166 -0.53 -10.77 -11.93
C GLU A 166 -1.69 -11.77 -11.81
N GLY A 167 -1.49 -12.89 -11.10
CA GLY A 167 -2.53 -13.87 -10.84
C GLY A 167 -3.68 -13.36 -9.99
N PHE A 168 -3.48 -12.31 -9.19
CA PHE A 168 -4.58 -11.65 -8.45
C PHE A 168 -5.31 -10.62 -9.28
N ASN A 169 -4.62 -9.88 -10.14
CA ASN A 169 -5.26 -8.91 -11.04
C ASN A 169 -6.27 -9.60 -11.98
N SER A 170 -5.93 -10.76 -12.51
CA SER A 170 -6.83 -11.52 -13.41
C SER A 170 -8.09 -12.05 -12.72
N ARG A 171 -8.07 -12.28 -11.40
CA ARG A 171 -9.25 -12.75 -10.64
C ARG A 171 -10.17 -11.60 -10.18
N GLY A 172 -9.65 -10.38 -10.08
CA GLY A 172 -10.43 -9.20 -9.67
C GLY A 172 -11.37 -8.65 -10.75
N THR A 173 -11.16 -8.97 -12.02
CA THR A 173 -11.99 -8.52 -13.14
C THR A 173 -13.20 -9.42 -13.43
N GLY A 174 -13.29 -10.60 -12.81
CA GLY A 174 -14.34 -11.60 -13.05
C GLY A 174 -15.59 -11.51 -12.15
N SER A 175 -15.68 -10.60 -11.17
CA SER A 175 -16.77 -10.57 -10.17
C SER A 175 -17.67 -9.33 -10.27
N LYS A 176 -17.95 -8.84 -11.48
CA LYS A 176 -18.97 -7.80 -11.72
C LYS A 176 -20.06 -8.30 -12.67
N ASN A 177 -20.62 -9.47 -12.42
CA ASN A 177 -21.89 -9.86 -13.02
C ASN A 177 -22.49 -11.01 -12.20
N ARG A 178 -23.31 -10.66 -11.23
CA ARG A 178 -24.54 -11.33 -10.81
C ARG A 178 -25.28 -10.50 -9.79
#